data_13ef57453c9ba4353a55c742ac48ed3c
#
_entry.id   13ef57453c9ba4353a55c742ac48ed3c
#
_cell.length_a   1.000
_cell.length_b   1.000
_cell.length_c   1.000
_cell.angle_alpha   90.00
_cell.angle_beta   90.00
_cell.angle_gamma   90.00
#
_symmetry.space_group_name_H-M   'P 1'
#
loop_
_entity.id
_entity.type
_entity.pdbx_description
1 polymer ?
#
loop_
_entity_poly.entity_id
_entity_poly.type
_entity_poly.pdbx_seq_one_letter_code
_entity_poly.pdbx_strand_id
1 'polypeptide(L)'
;VMETPYECLVSGIGTQRSQKVLFVAIARTLGIPARLNPDNKVMEYWENNQFVPVLKQQEGGAVLTLRKEADAVWNYYQNWTMGRLVGNEYVSLNLTGRSWEENTLELALIPGTYRIITTNRLPNGNQFAWEKTFTIKEGGQREETLRLREAQLGDMLERISLPEFEVKDSAGNTVTCAELTKGGKKILMWLEESREPTEHILNEMLEHAEKFHEFENSISFMIRTPEAKQ
;
A
#
# COMPACT_ATOMS: atom_id res chain seq x y z
N VAL A 1 14.42 -19.52 17.03
CA VAL A 1 14.67 -20.75 16.26
C VAL A 1 13.32 -21.43 16.09
N MET A 2 13.05 -21.93 14.92
CA MET A 2 11.77 -22.58 14.61
C MET A 2 12.00 -24.10 14.73
N GLU A 3 11.28 -24.75 15.66
CA GLU A 3 11.37 -26.19 15.88
C GLU A 3 10.91 -26.96 14.65
N THR A 4 11.58 -28.07 14.37
CA THR A 4 11.12 -29.02 13.35
C THR A 4 9.84 -29.73 13.81
N PRO A 5 9.03 -30.31 12.90
CA PRO A 5 7.88 -31.13 13.27
C PRO A 5 8.23 -32.24 14.23
N TYR A 6 9.39 -32.88 14.07
CA TYR A 6 9.85 -33.95 14.95
C TYR A 6 10.18 -33.45 16.37
N GLU A 7 10.94 -32.35 16.47
CA GLU A 7 11.24 -31.74 17.78
C GLU A 7 9.99 -31.29 18.50
N CYS A 8 9.05 -30.65 17.78
CA CYS A 8 7.77 -30.24 18.33
C CYS A 8 6.93 -31.43 18.82
N LEU A 9 6.97 -32.55 18.09
CA LEU A 9 6.25 -33.78 18.48
C LEU A 9 6.87 -34.41 19.74
N VAL A 10 8.18 -34.50 19.81
CA VAL A 10 8.89 -35.19 20.92
C VAL A 10 8.89 -34.35 22.19
N SER A 11 9.10 -33.06 22.09
CA SER A 11 9.16 -32.15 23.22
C SER A 11 7.77 -31.72 23.74
N GLY A 12 6.74 -31.80 22.90
CA GLY A 12 5.42 -31.24 23.18
C GLY A 12 5.39 -29.72 23.23
N ILE A 13 6.51 -29.07 22.88
CA ILE A 13 6.69 -27.62 22.90
C ILE A 13 6.99 -27.14 21.49
N GLY A 14 6.41 -26.01 21.09
CA GLY A 14 6.68 -25.39 19.82
C GLY A 14 5.94 -24.08 19.65
N THR A 15 6.48 -23.22 18.79
CA THR A 15 5.80 -21.99 18.39
C THR A 15 4.47 -22.33 17.70
N GLN A 16 3.55 -21.39 17.67
CA GLN A 16 2.27 -21.58 16.97
C GLN A 16 2.47 -21.99 15.50
N ARG A 17 3.53 -21.48 14.86
CA ARG A 17 3.88 -21.86 13.50
C ARG A 17 4.41 -23.29 13.41
N SER A 18 5.28 -23.69 14.33
CA SER A 18 5.82 -25.05 14.40
C SER A 18 4.72 -26.08 14.61
N GLN A 19 3.75 -25.78 15.48
CA GLN A 19 2.58 -26.63 15.74
C GLN A 19 1.70 -26.79 14.49
N LYS A 20 1.48 -25.73 13.74
CA LYS A 20 0.75 -25.80 12.45
C LYS A 20 1.47 -26.65 11.41
N VAL A 21 2.80 -26.50 11.31
CA VAL A 21 3.61 -27.32 10.40
C VAL A 21 3.61 -28.78 10.84
N LEU A 22 3.69 -29.07 12.14
CA LEU A 22 3.57 -30.40 12.69
C LEU A 22 2.24 -31.06 12.29
N PHE A 23 1.11 -30.34 12.43
CA PHE A 23 -0.20 -30.85 12.00
C PHE A 23 -0.17 -31.31 10.53
N VAL A 24 0.33 -30.43 9.64
CA VAL A 24 0.41 -30.74 8.20
C VAL A 24 1.33 -31.96 7.95
N ALA A 25 2.44 -32.07 8.66
CA ALA A 25 3.34 -33.20 8.56
C ALA A 25 2.67 -34.51 8.97
N ILE A 26 1.97 -34.53 10.12
CA ILE A 26 1.23 -35.70 10.59
C ILE A 26 0.13 -36.09 9.60
N ALA A 27 -0.69 -35.14 9.18
CA ALA A 27 -1.78 -35.42 8.23
C ALA A 27 -1.26 -36.06 6.94
N ARG A 28 -0.18 -35.54 6.37
CA ARG A 28 0.44 -36.09 5.16
C ARG A 28 1.03 -37.47 5.38
N THR A 29 1.62 -37.72 6.54
CA THR A 29 2.14 -39.05 6.89
C THR A 29 1.02 -40.07 6.98
N LEU A 30 -0.16 -39.66 7.40
CA LEU A 30 -1.37 -40.50 7.45
C LEU A 30 -2.10 -40.58 6.09
N GLY A 31 -1.53 -40.05 5.02
CA GLY A 31 -2.12 -40.09 3.67
C GLY A 31 -3.22 -39.06 3.42
N ILE A 32 -3.42 -38.10 4.33
CA ILE A 32 -4.38 -37.03 4.17
C ILE A 32 -3.70 -35.82 3.54
N PRO A 33 -4.07 -35.40 2.31
CA PRO A 33 -3.51 -34.18 1.75
C PRO A 33 -3.86 -32.98 2.63
N ALA A 34 -2.85 -32.32 3.14
CA ALA A 34 -2.99 -31.18 4.02
C ALA A 34 -1.99 -30.08 3.68
N ARG A 35 -2.31 -28.85 4.00
CA ARG A 35 -1.44 -27.68 3.79
C ARG A 35 -1.68 -26.60 4.84
N LEU A 36 -0.75 -25.68 4.93
CA LEU A 36 -1.07 -24.34 5.43
C LEU A 36 -1.59 -23.53 4.25
N ASN A 37 -2.75 -22.92 4.41
CA ASN A 37 -3.30 -22.01 3.41
C ASN A 37 -2.23 -20.98 3.02
N PRO A 38 -1.95 -20.78 1.74
CA PRO A 38 -0.91 -19.83 1.27
C PRO A 38 -1.10 -18.42 1.80
N ASP A 39 -2.35 -18.00 1.98
CA ASP A 39 -2.71 -16.64 2.32
C ASP A 39 -2.71 -16.40 3.84
N ASN A 40 -3.55 -17.11 4.56
CA ASN A 40 -3.78 -16.85 5.99
C ASN A 40 -3.08 -17.81 6.95
N LYS A 41 -2.31 -18.80 6.41
CA LYS A 41 -1.59 -19.82 7.18
C LYS A 41 -2.49 -20.65 8.11
N VAL A 42 -3.78 -20.78 7.79
CA VAL A 42 -4.71 -21.70 8.44
C VAL A 42 -4.38 -23.12 8.01
N MET A 43 -4.47 -24.08 8.91
CA MET A 43 -4.32 -25.49 8.60
C MET A 43 -5.53 -25.96 7.81
N GLU A 44 -5.28 -26.58 6.64
CA GLU A 44 -6.32 -27.12 5.75
C GLU A 44 -6.02 -28.58 5.44
N TYR A 45 -7.06 -29.37 5.22
CA TYR A 45 -6.98 -30.72 4.69
C TYR A 45 -7.93 -30.88 3.50
N TRP A 46 -7.65 -31.90 2.67
CA TRP A 46 -8.42 -32.15 1.47
C TRP A 46 -9.65 -32.96 1.79
N GLU A 47 -10.83 -32.43 1.48
CA GLU A 47 -12.11 -33.09 1.64
C GLU A 47 -13.08 -32.60 0.54
N ASN A 48 -13.88 -33.53 0.00
CA ASN A 48 -14.88 -33.22 -1.02
C ASN A 48 -14.36 -32.38 -2.20
N ASN A 49 -13.16 -32.75 -2.69
CA ASN A 49 -12.51 -32.12 -3.84
C ASN A 49 -12.03 -30.68 -3.63
N GLN A 50 -11.87 -30.26 -2.38
CA GLN A 50 -11.38 -28.92 -2.00
C GLN A 50 -10.56 -28.96 -0.70
N PHE A 51 -9.76 -27.92 -0.47
CA PHE A 51 -9.12 -27.73 0.83
C PHE A 51 -10.10 -27.05 1.80
N VAL A 52 -10.33 -27.69 2.93
CA VAL A 52 -11.20 -27.17 4.00
C VAL A 52 -10.38 -26.88 5.26
N PRO A 53 -10.69 -25.81 6.01
CA PRO A 53 -10.03 -25.53 7.27
C PRO A 53 -10.24 -26.64 8.31
N VAL A 54 -9.16 -27.04 8.98
CA VAL A 54 -9.20 -28.05 10.07
C VAL A 54 -10.02 -27.58 11.25
N LEU A 55 -9.76 -26.35 11.66
CA LEU A 55 -10.64 -25.67 12.56
C LEU A 55 -11.68 -25.00 11.66
N LYS A 56 -12.91 -25.50 11.71
CA LYS A 56 -13.99 -24.68 11.18
C LYS A 56 -13.79 -23.31 11.78
N GLN A 57 -13.44 -22.32 10.97
CA GLN A 57 -13.66 -20.95 11.41
C GLN A 57 -15.10 -20.98 11.87
N GLN A 58 -15.31 -20.67 13.15
CA GLN A 58 -16.68 -20.40 13.61
C GLN A 58 -17.22 -19.49 12.53
N GLU A 59 -18.17 -19.98 11.76
CA GLU A 59 -18.82 -19.21 10.70
C GLU A 59 -19.14 -17.91 11.37
N GLY A 60 -18.43 -16.84 10.94
CA GLY A 60 -18.34 -15.68 11.76
C GLY A 60 -19.75 -15.16 11.98
N GLY A 61 -20.22 -15.20 13.22
CA GLY A 61 -21.53 -14.68 13.57
C GLY A 61 -21.70 -13.18 13.28
N ALA A 62 -20.79 -12.61 12.46
CA ALA A 62 -20.79 -11.21 12.07
C ALA A 62 -20.44 -11.05 10.58
N VAL A 63 -21.09 -10.11 9.94
CA VAL A 63 -20.86 -9.78 8.52
C VAL A 63 -20.38 -8.35 8.39
N LEU A 64 -19.29 -8.16 7.66
CA LEU A 64 -18.79 -6.85 7.26
C LEU A 64 -18.90 -6.71 5.75
N THR A 65 -19.59 -5.67 5.31
CA THR A 65 -19.61 -5.22 3.92
C THR A 65 -18.66 -4.04 3.77
N LEU A 66 -17.56 -4.24 3.06
CA LEU A 66 -16.66 -3.14 2.68
C LEU A 66 -17.10 -2.59 1.34
N ARG A 67 -17.17 -1.26 1.25
CA ARG A 67 -17.31 -0.53 0.00
C ARG A 67 -16.02 0.19 -0.32
N LYS A 68 -15.64 0.25 -1.58
CA LYS A 68 -14.51 1.06 -2.05
C LYS A 68 -15.00 2.24 -2.87
N GLU A 69 -14.31 3.37 -2.76
CA GLU A 69 -14.50 4.48 -3.69
C GLU A 69 -14.06 4.03 -5.09
N ALA A 70 -14.88 4.35 -6.10
CA ALA A 70 -14.73 3.82 -7.45
C ALA A 70 -13.47 4.30 -8.17
N ASP A 71 -13.03 5.51 -7.86
CA ASP A 71 -11.93 6.19 -8.56
C ASP A 71 -10.54 5.83 -8.03
N ALA A 72 -10.45 4.98 -6.99
CA ALA A 72 -9.19 4.58 -6.40
C ALA A 72 -8.87 3.10 -6.69
N VAL A 73 -7.61 2.81 -7.00
CA VAL A 73 -7.11 1.44 -7.10
C VAL A 73 -6.79 0.92 -5.70
N TRP A 74 -7.46 -0.14 -5.29
CA TRP A 74 -7.34 -0.72 -3.95
C TRP A 74 -6.58 -2.04 -3.99
N ASN A 75 -5.34 -2.02 -3.51
CA ASN A 75 -4.47 -3.19 -3.39
C ASN A 75 -4.20 -3.50 -1.92
N TYR A 76 -4.59 -4.70 -1.48
CA TYR A 76 -4.34 -5.15 -0.11
C TYR A 76 -2.84 -5.21 0.17
N TYR A 77 -2.43 -4.76 1.36
CA TYR A 77 -1.04 -4.55 1.80
C TYR A 77 -0.27 -3.41 1.12
N GLN A 78 -0.80 -2.81 0.05
CA GLN A 78 -0.15 -1.66 -0.58
C GLN A 78 -0.75 -0.34 -0.07
N ASN A 79 -2.06 -0.19 -0.22
CA ASN A 79 -2.73 1.04 0.19
C ASN A 79 -3.91 0.82 1.15
N TRP A 80 -4.20 -0.41 1.52
CA TRP A 80 -5.11 -0.70 2.63
C TRP A 80 -4.80 -2.02 3.32
N THR A 81 -5.15 -2.08 4.59
CA THR A 81 -5.07 -3.29 5.43
C THR A 81 -6.22 -3.32 6.41
N MET A 82 -6.50 -4.51 6.92
CA MET A 82 -7.46 -4.71 7.99
C MET A 82 -6.87 -5.66 9.03
N GLY A 83 -7.03 -5.32 10.31
CA GLY A 83 -6.59 -6.13 11.44
C GLY A 83 -7.69 -6.34 12.46
N ARG A 84 -7.63 -7.45 13.20
CA ARG A 84 -8.49 -7.75 14.35
C ARG A 84 -7.72 -7.53 15.63
N LEU A 85 -8.34 -6.91 16.62
CA LEU A 85 -7.76 -6.77 17.96
C LEU A 85 -7.77 -8.13 18.67
N VAL A 86 -6.59 -8.59 19.08
CA VAL A 86 -6.36 -9.81 19.84
C VAL A 86 -5.51 -9.45 21.05
N GLY A 87 -6.08 -9.51 22.23
CA GLY A 87 -5.43 -8.93 23.41
C GLY A 87 -5.27 -7.41 23.25
N ASN A 88 -4.03 -6.94 23.23
CA ASN A 88 -3.68 -5.52 23.08
C ASN A 88 -3.09 -5.18 21.70
N GLU A 89 -3.11 -6.11 20.75
CA GLU A 89 -2.47 -5.96 19.45
C GLU A 89 -3.46 -6.18 18.30
N TYR A 90 -3.28 -5.44 17.23
CA TYR A 90 -4.01 -5.68 15.98
C TYR A 90 -3.25 -6.69 15.12
N VAL A 91 -3.85 -7.85 14.93
CA VAL A 91 -3.34 -8.91 14.05
C VAL A 91 -3.95 -8.71 12.67
N SER A 92 -3.12 -8.51 11.66
CA SER A 92 -3.57 -8.33 10.28
C SER A 92 -4.31 -9.56 9.78
N LEU A 93 -5.45 -9.34 9.16
CA LEU A 93 -6.13 -10.37 8.39
C LEU A 93 -5.39 -10.57 7.06
N ASN A 94 -5.50 -11.75 6.48
CA ASN A 94 -5.07 -11.93 5.10
C ASN A 94 -6.28 -11.94 4.18
N LEU A 95 -6.47 -10.86 3.46
CA LEU A 95 -7.53 -10.67 2.47
C LEU A 95 -6.97 -10.68 1.04
N THR A 96 -5.71 -11.09 0.86
CA THR A 96 -5.10 -11.23 -0.46
C THR A 96 -5.91 -12.23 -1.30
N GLY A 97 -6.19 -11.88 -2.54
CA GLY A 97 -6.95 -12.72 -3.46
C GLY A 97 -8.46 -12.73 -3.22
N ARG A 98 -8.99 -11.95 -2.28
CA ARG A 98 -10.42 -11.73 -2.19
C ARG A 98 -10.89 -10.87 -3.36
N SER A 99 -11.90 -11.34 -4.05
CA SER A 99 -12.49 -10.62 -5.19
C SER A 99 -13.53 -9.62 -4.72
N TRP A 100 -13.48 -8.44 -5.29
CA TRP A 100 -14.53 -7.45 -5.15
C TRP A 100 -15.64 -7.74 -6.15
N GLU A 101 -16.87 -7.74 -5.69
CA GLU A 101 -18.05 -7.73 -6.55
C GLU A 101 -18.39 -6.25 -6.83
N GLU A 102 -18.01 -5.79 -8.02
CA GLU A 102 -18.03 -4.36 -8.37
C GLU A 102 -17.22 -3.53 -7.35
N ASN A 103 -17.90 -2.81 -6.48
CA ASN A 103 -17.30 -1.97 -5.44
C ASN A 103 -17.49 -2.52 -4.02
N THR A 104 -17.91 -3.76 -3.88
CA THR A 104 -18.29 -4.36 -2.59
C THR A 104 -17.47 -5.61 -2.30
N LEU A 105 -17.07 -5.81 -1.07
CA LEU A 105 -16.46 -7.03 -0.56
C LEU A 105 -17.15 -7.43 0.73
N GLU A 106 -17.81 -8.58 0.71
CA GLU A 106 -18.44 -9.14 1.90
C GLU A 106 -17.50 -10.10 2.63
N LEU A 107 -17.39 -9.94 3.93
CA LEU A 107 -16.54 -10.74 4.80
C LEU A 107 -17.33 -11.31 5.97
N ALA A 108 -17.34 -12.63 6.09
CA ALA A 108 -17.79 -13.30 7.31
C ALA A 108 -16.66 -13.20 8.35
N LEU A 109 -16.93 -12.57 9.49
CA LEU A 109 -15.96 -12.27 10.52
C LEU A 109 -16.35 -12.87 11.86
N ILE A 110 -15.36 -13.16 12.71
CA ILE A 110 -15.58 -13.47 14.10
C ILE A 110 -15.97 -12.17 14.83
N PRO A 111 -16.96 -12.16 15.72
CA PRO A 111 -17.27 -10.98 16.52
C PRO A 111 -16.04 -10.41 17.22
N GLY A 112 -15.90 -9.10 17.22
CA GLY A 112 -14.71 -8.44 17.79
C GLY A 112 -14.48 -7.03 17.30
N THR A 113 -13.35 -6.47 17.70
CA THR A 113 -12.91 -5.14 17.28
C THR A 113 -11.92 -5.25 16.14
N TYR A 114 -12.13 -4.42 15.14
CA TYR A 114 -11.35 -4.38 13.92
C TYR A 114 -10.83 -2.98 13.64
N ARG A 115 -9.75 -2.91 12.88
CA ARG A 115 -9.16 -1.66 12.42
C ARG A 115 -8.87 -1.77 10.93
N ILE A 116 -9.35 -0.80 10.16
CA ILE A 116 -8.96 -0.58 8.78
C ILE A 116 -7.97 0.56 8.75
N ILE A 117 -6.92 0.41 7.97
CA ILE A 117 -5.97 1.47 7.66
C ILE A 117 -5.90 1.58 6.14
N THR A 118 -6.04 2.79 5.63
CA THR A 118 -5.76 3.10 4.22
C THR A 118 -4.64 4.12 4.13
N THR A 119 -3.85 4.03 3.07
CA THR A 119 -2.73 4.94 2.86
C THR A 119 -2.71 5.43 1.43
N ASN A 120 -2.30 6.68 1.24
CA ASN A 120 -1.96 7.24 -0.07
C ASN A 120 -0.62 7.94 0.01
N ARG A 121 0.19 7.76 -1.03
CA ARG A 121 1.48 8.42 -1.17
C ARG A 121 1.30 9.64 -2.05
N LEU A 122 1.78 10.77 -1.57
CA LEU A 122 1.75 12.03 -2.29
C LEU A 122 2.97 12.16 -3.21
N PRO A 123 2.91 12.99 -4.24
CA PRO A 123 4.02 13.21 -5.18
C PRO A 123 5.32 13.68 -4.51
N ASN A 124 5.25 14.41 -3.40
CA ASN A 124 6.41 14.83 -2.60
C ASN A 124 6.99 13.72 -1.70
N GLY A 125 6.45 12.50 -1.77
CA GLY A 125 6.89 11.36 -0.97
C GLY A 125 6.21 11.22 0.39
N ASN A 126 5.45 12.20 0.85
CA ASN A 126 4.68 12.09 2.07
C ASN A 126 3.62 11.00 1.96
N GLN A 127 3.35 10.33 3.06
CA GLN A 127 2.27 9.34 3.15
C GLN A 127 1.18 9.84 4.08
N PHE A 128 -0.04 9.81 3.60
CA PHE A 128 -1.22 10.03 4.41
C PHE A 128 -1.85 8.71 4.77
N ALA A 129 -2.31 8.60 6.00
CA ALA A 129 -3.08 7.46 6.47
C ALA A 129 -4.45 7.92 6.98
N TRP A 130 -5.44 7.07 6.74
CA TRP A 130 -6.74 7.14 7.38
C TRP A 130 -6.95 5.85 8.16
N GLU A 131 -7.45 5.97 9.36
CA GLU A 131 -7.68 4.84 10.26
C GLU A 131 -9.14 4.84 10.73
N LYS A 132 -9.73 3.65 10.74
CA LYS A 132 -11.07 3.42 11.28
C LYS A 132 -11.08 2.19 12.15
N THR A 133 -11.42 2.37 13.42
CA THR A 133 -11.67 1.28 14.36
C THR A 133 -13.16 1.10 14.57
N PHE A 134 -13.62 -0.15 14.61
CA PHE A 134 -15.02 -0.50 14.82
C PHE A 134 -15.16 -1.88 15.46
N THR A 135 -16.31 -2.11 16.11
CA THR A 135 -16.66 -3.40 16.71
C THR A 135 -17.88 -3.98 16.02
N ILE A 136 -17.86 -5.29 15.78
CA ILE A 136 -19.01 -6.05 15.30
C ILE A 136 -19.36 -7.10 16.36
N LYS A 137 -20.60 -7.12 16.79
CA LYS A 137 -21.13 -8.09 17.75
C LYS A 137 -21.57 -9.36 17.03
N GLU A 138 -21.80 -10.42 17.78
CA GLU A 138 -22.38 -11.66 17.25
C GLU A 138 -23.74 -11.40 16.59
N GLY A 139 -23.96 -11.99 15.43
CA GLY A 139 -25.14 -11.72 14.59
C GLY A 139 -25.16 -10.33 13.95
N GLY A 140 -24.15 -9.49 14.21
CA GLY A 140 -24.09 -8.12 13.72
C GLY A 140 -23.74 -8.04 12.25
N GLN A 141 -24.35 -7.06 11.58
CA GLN A 141 -23.99 -6.65 10.21
C GLN A 141 -23.43 -5.23 10.27
N ARG A 142 -22.41 -4.97 9.49
CA ARG A 142 -21.78 -3.66 9.43
C ARG A 142 -21.32 -3.34 8.01
N GLU A 143 -21.45 -2.07 7.64
CA GLU A 143 -20.91 -1.54 6.41
C GLU A 143 -19.84 -0.49 6.75
N GLU A 144 -18.71 -0.55 6.06
CA GLU A 144 -17.64 0.45 6.13
C GLU A 144 -17.14 0.77 4.74
N THR A 145 -16.76 2.03 4.52
CA THR A 145 -16.23 2.49 3.24
C THR A 145 -14.73 2.71 3.36
N LEU A 146 -13.96 2.13 2.44
CA LEU A 146 -12.55 2.45 2.26
C LEU A 146 -12.44 3.84 1.64
N ARG A 147 -11.71 4.73 2.30
CA ARG A 147 -11.47 6.10 1.89
C ARG A 147 -9.98 6.40 1.92
N LEU A 148 -9.51 7.18 0.99
CA LEU A 148 -8.20 7.82 1.11
C LEU A 148 -8.36 9.14 1.86
N ARG A 149 -7.35 9.52 2.64
CA ARG A 149 -7.30 10.85 3.21
C ARG A 149 -7.10 11.86 2.07
N GLU A 150 -8.00 12.82 1.95
CA GLU A 150 -7.87 13.91 0.98
C GLU A 150 -6.57 14.68 1.21
N ALA A 151 -5.86 14.94 0.11
CA ALA A 151 -4.67 15.77 0.10
C ALA A 151 -4.99 17.14 -0.50
N GLN A 152 -4.52 18.17 0.18
CA GLN A 152 -4.59 19.53 -0.34
C GLN A 152 -3.28 19.86 -1.04
N LEU A 153 -3.30 20.76 -2.01
CA LEU A 153 -2.09 21.20 -2.71
C LEU A 153 -1.01 21.67 -1.71
N GLY A 154 -1.41 22.33 -0.62
CA GLY A 154 -0.50 22.76 0.44
C GLY A 154 0.22 21.63 1.15
N ASP A 155 -0.34 20.41 1.21
CA ASP A 155 0.29 19.24 1.81
C ASP A 155 1.44 18.69 0.95
N MET A 156 1.46 19.05 -0.33
CA MET A 156 2.44 18.62 -1.32
C MET A 156 3.54 19.66 -1.56
N LEU A 157 3.35 20.87 -1.05
CA LEU A 157 4.25 22.01 -1.28
C LEU A 157 5.00 22.37 -0.01
N GLU A 158 6.30 22.56 -0.12
CA GLU A 158 7.14 23.16 0.91
C GLU A 158 7.53 24.58 0.48
N ARG A 159 7.41 25.53 1.40
CA ARG A 159 7.88 26.90 1.16
C ARG A 159 9.31 27.04 1.65
N ILE A 160 10.21 27.22 0.71
CA ILE A 160 11.61 27.50 0.98
C ILE A 160 12.01 28.83 0.35
N SER A 161 13.02 29.49 0.91
CA SER A 161 13.68 30.61 0.25
C SER A 161 14.52 30.05 -0.89
N LEU A 162 14.30 30.55 -2.10
CA LEU A 162 15.10 30.17 -3.24
C LEU A 162 16.53 30.74 -3.04
N PRO A 163 17.58 29.89 -3.01
CA PRO A 163 18.94 30.37 -2.91
C PRO A 163 19.37 31.09 -4.19
N GLU A 164 20.33 31.96 -4.07
CA GLU A 164 20.99 32.54 -5.23
C GLU A 164 21.75 31.45 -6.00
N PHE A 165 21.55 31.41 -7.30
CA PHE A 165 22.27 30.49 -8.20
C PHE A 165 22.41 31.12 -9.59
N GLU A 166 23.32 30.58 -10.37
CA GLU A 166 23.54 30.92 -11.76
C GLU A 166 23.48 29.67 -12.63
N VAL A 167 22.95 29.82 -13.80
CA VAL A 167 22.92 28.79 -14.86
C VAL A 167 23.49 29.37 -16.16
N LYS A 168 23.82 28.52 -17.11
CA LYS A 168 24.18 28.94 -18.48
C LYS A 168 23.03 28.67 -19.41
N ASP A 169 22.73 29.64 -20.27
CA ASP A 169 21.80 29.44 -21.36
C ASP A 169 22.42 28.58 -22.48
N SER A 170 21.65 28.27 -23.51
CA SER A 170 22.12 27.49 -24.65
C SER A 170 23.24 28.17 -25.47
N ALA A 171 23.44 29.47 -25.30
CA ALA A 171 24.51 30.25 -25.94
C ALA A 171 25.76 30.37 -25.02
N GLY A 172 25.71 29.84 -23.80
CA GLY A 172 26.78 29.85 -22.81
C GLY A 172 26.84 31.14 -21.96
N ASN A 173 25.84 32.02 -22.05
CA ASN A 173 25.77 33.20 -21.21
C ASN A 173 25.31 32.82 -19.80
N THR A 174 25.85 33.51 -18.81
CA THR A 174 25.40 33.35 -17.42
C THR A 174 24.05 34.03 -17.23
N VAL A 175 23.09 33.31 -16.65
CA VAL A 175 21.75 33.77 -16.27
C VAL A 175 21.56 33.55 -14.78
N THR A 176 21.23 34.62 -14.08
CA THR A 176 21.04 34.59 -12.61
C THR A 176 19.62 34.11 -12.24
N CYS A 177 19.45 33.63 -11.01
CA CYS A 177 18.15 33.29 -10.44
C CYS A 177 17.16 34.47 -10.56
N ALA A 178 17.59 35.68 -10.30
CA ALA A 178 16.78 36.90 -10.40
C ALA A 178 16.28 37.16 -11.83
N GLU A 179 17.09 36.89 -12.83
CA GLU A 179 16.69 37.00 -14.24
C GLU A 179 15.69 35.94 -14.64
N LEU A 180 15.88 34.68 -14.21
CA LEU A 180 14.96 33.57 -14.49
C LEU A 180 13.58 33.80 -13.88
N THR A 181 13.53 34.42 -12.70
CA THR A 181 12.27 34.66 -11.97
C THR A 181 11.64 36.02 -12.25
N LYS A 182 12.26 36.84 -13.10
CA LYS A 182 11.74 38.15 -13.50
C LYS A 182 10.40 38.04 -14.23
N GLY A 183 9.47 38.90 -13.87
CA GLY A 183 8.20 39.03 -14.59
C GLY A 183 7.06 38.13 -14.08
N GLY A 184 7.16 37.59 -12.87
CA GLY A 184 6.05 36.91 -12.23
C GLY A 184 6.38 35.51 -11.73
N LYS A 185 5.35 34.69 -11.57
CA LYS A 185 5.51 33.29 -11.13
C LYS A 185 6.17 32.47 -12.24
N LYS A 186 7.18 31.70 -11.87
CA LYS A 186 7.89 30.80 -12.77
C LYS A 186 7.92 29.39 -12.17
N ILE A 187 7.97 28.40 -13.04
CA ILE A 187 8.20 27.00 -12.70
C ILE A 187 9.64 26.68 -13.14
N LEU A 188 10.51 26.39 -12.19
CA LEU A 188 11.88 26.00 -12.46
C LEU A 188 11.99 24.49 -12.28
N MET A 189 12.34 23.77 -13.35
CA MET A 189 12.46 22.31 -13.35
C MET A 189 13.92 21.90 -13.46
N TRP A 190 14.46 21.27 -12.41
CA TRP A 190 15.79 20.67 -12.43
C TRP A 190 15.69 19.25 -12.92
N LEU A 191 16.20 19.02 -14.11
CA LEU A 191 16.21 17.71 -14.74
C LEU A 191 17.60 17.09 -14.59
N GLU A 192 17.64 15.85 -14.22
CA GLU A 192 18.85 15.06 -14.15
C GLU A 192 18.74 13.89 -15.11
N GLU A 193 19.68 13.78 -16.05
CA GLU A 193 19.69 12.73 -17.07
C GLU A 193 19.70 11.33 -16.44
N SER A 194 18.96 10.40 -17.03
CA SER A 194 18.86 9.00 -16.58
C SER A 194 18.34 8.84 -15.15
N ARG A 195 17.51 9.75 -14.70
CA ARG A 195 16.86 9.67 -13.38
C ARG A 195 15.35 9.47 -13.52
N GLU A 196 14.83 8.50 -12.77
CA GLU A 196 13.41 8.15 -12.75
C GLU A 196 12.48 9.37 -12.54
N PRO A 197 12.73 10.29 -11.59
CA PRO A 197 11.86 11.46 -11.43
C PRO A 197 11.81 12.37 -12.65
N THR A 198 12.92 12.49 -13.40
CA THR A 198 12.97 13.27 -14.65
C THR A 198 12.13 12.62 -15.74
N GLU A 199 12.23 11.30 -15.89
CA GLU A 199 11.45 10.54 -16.87
C GLU A 199 9.95 10.64 -16.59
N HIS A 200 9.56 10.54 -15.32
CA HIS A 200 8.14 10.70 -14.92
C HIS A 200 7.61 12.07 -15.27
N ILE A 201 8.32 13.15 -14.90
CA ILE A 201 7.89 14.52 -15.20
C ILE A 201 7.73 14.73 -16.71
N LEU A 202 8.71 14.29 -17.50
CA LEU A 202 8.66 14.46 -18.96
C LEU A 202 7.53 13.66 -19.60
N ASN A 203 7.26 12.44 -19.13
CA ASN A 203 6.17 11.62 -19.62
C ASN A 203 4.81 12.23 -19.27
N GLU A 204 4.61 12.72 -18.05
CA GLU A 204 3.38 13.43 -17.67
C GLU A 204 3.17 14.71 -18.45
N MET A 205 4.25 15.45 -18.72
CA MET A 205 4.16 16.65 -19.57
C MET A 205 3.77 16.31 -21.00
N LEU A 206 4.26 15.21 -21.56
CA LEU A 206 3.86 14.73 -22.90
C LEU A 206 2.39 14.28 -22.90
N GLU A 207 1.96 13.55 -21.90
CA GLU A 207 0.58 13.07 -21.78
C GLU A 207 -0.42 14.23 -21.67
N HIS A 208 0.00 15.33 -21.04
CA HIS A 208 -0.82 16.52 -20.79
C HIS A 208 -0.31 17.76 -21.56
N ALA A 209 0.30 17.58 -22.73
CA ALA A 209 0.99 18.64 -23.47
C ALA A 209 0.13 19.89 -23.71
N GLU A 210 -1.16 19.73 -24.02
CA GLU A 210 -2.08 20.85 -24.23
C GLU A 210 -2.20 21.76 -22.99
N LYS A 211 -2.25 21.16 -21.80
CA LYS A 211 -2.32 21.92 -20.54
C LYS A 211 -1.01 22.63 -20.23
N PHE A 212 0.13 21.98 -20.50
CA PHE A 212 1.44 22.57 -20.27
C PHE A 212 1.77 23.68 -21.25
N HIS A 213 1.23 23.65 -22.46
CA HIS A 213 1.43 24.71 -23.46
C HIS A 213 0.91 26.08 -22.96
N GLU A 214 -0.13 26.11 -22.14
CA GLU A 214 -0.62 27.35 -21.54
C GLU A 214 0.42 28.03 -20.62
N PHE A 215 1.38 27.26 -20.11
CA PHE A 215 2.42 27.70 -19.17
C PHE A 215 3.81 27.78 -19.79
N GLU A 216 3.98 27.57 -21.11
CA GLU A 216 5.29 27.46 -21.76
C GLU A 216 6.24 28.63 -21.46
N ASN A 217 5.72 29.85 -21.41
CA ASN A 217 6.48 31.05 -21.08
C ASN A 217 6.80 31.22 -19.57
N SER A 218 6.26 30.31 -18.75
CA SER A 218 6.46 30.32 -17.31
C SER A 218 7.33 29.16 -16.83
N ILE A 219 7.69 28.23 -17.70
CA ILE A 219 8.50 27.06 -17.38
C ILE A 219 9.92 27.27 -17.89
N SER A 220 10.89 26.98 -17.04
CA SER A 220 12.31 26.94 -17.39
C SER A 220 12.89 25.60 -16.99
N PHE A 221 13.48 24.90 -17.95
CA PHE A 221 14.18 23.65 -17.72
C PHE A 221 15.65 23.90 -17.46
N MET A 222 16.15 23.33 -16.38
CA MET A 222 17.57 23.36 -16.01
C MET A 222 18.09 21.93 -16.05
N ILE A 223 19.15 21.70 -16.78
CA ILE A 223 19.74 20.39 -16.97
C ILE A 223 21.11 20.38 -16.28
N ARG A 224 21.33 19.40 -15.43
CA ARG A 224 22.65 19.17 -14.87
C ARG A 224 23.54 18.51 -15.91
N THR A 225 24.57 19.22 -16.33
CA THR A 225 25.56 18.66 -17.29
C THR A 225 26.55 17.74 -16.58
N PRO A 226 27.11 16.72 -17.25
CA PRO A 226 28.14 15.84 -16.67
C PRO A 226 29.37 16.61 -16.16
N GLU A 227 29.69 17.72 -16.76
CA GLU A 227 30.83 18.59 -16.42
C GLU A 227 30.61 19.34 -15.10
N ALA A 228 29.37 19.48 -14.63
CA ALA A 228 29.05 20.09 -13.34
C ALA A 228 29.30 19.17 -12.13
N LYS A 229 29.96 18.04 -12.35
CA LYS A 229 30.36 17.08 -11.28
C LYS A 229 31.77 17.27 -10.77
N GLN A 230 32.48 18.32 -11.17
CA GLN A 230 33.81 18.62 -10.67
C GLN A 230 33.76 19.63 -9.52
#